data_9bb80cfb1dc8b465cd629643d77619b3
#
_entry.id   9bb80cfb1dc8b465cd629643d77619b3
#
_cell.length_a   1.000
_cell.length_b   1.000
_cell.length_c   1.000
_cell.angle_alpha   90.00
_cell.angle_beta   90.00
_cell.angle_gamma   90.00
#
_symmetry.space_group_name_H-M   'P 1'
#
loop_
_entity.id
_entity.type
_entity.pdbx_description
1 polymer ?
#
loop_
_entity_poly.entity_id
_entity_poly.type
_entity_poly.pdbx_seq_one_letter_code
_entity_poly.pdbx_strand_id
1 'polypeptide(L)'
;MKQRLTAFLTGVREDLPRFGSAGSRSAQLHADSDDATRGSLSDALYDLLPDDPEVRPRTSINQLRAFFVLRWMGTLGAILIAVGGLGAGTLPVVGNPYDNVPFGSLMSRMLQSASALVFLGVGLMVTAWVLIAPFVGTPLRGARGTKPRRLLTQSQLWRTWAGWVIPLIFTAPLFTQDIYSYLANGSIVAQGLDPYSAGPVQLLGSEDPLARSVPFIWANSPSPYGPVALGLAAIVSLLTHNSIILGVIAHRILSLAGIIAAGWATSQLARRCRVSPESALWLGILNPLTTLHLVGGIHNESVMLGLALVGLELGLRGVDKLGGRPVWFYFLVSDLLISCAGMVKVTGFIGLGFVGMALARVLMLRRGYSPLGAIASATAVQLGILILSIGIVTLASGIGLGWITGQGGAASIRSWLSSSTAVGVGAGFLGMLLGLGDHTEAILSFTRTVGVLIATGFMFRMLLATYRGSIHPIGGLGISTLVLVVFFPVVHPWYILWTVLPLAAWANRLIFRLTVVIYSAGMSFFVLPRGLGLPPGTIAIIYISAIAAYVVVMGLWTLLLRRSRISVLN
;
A
#
# COMPACT_ATOMS: atom_id res chain seq x y z
N MET A 1 4.77 21.39 30.42
CA MET A 1 5.12 21.07 29.03
C MET A 1 6.45 20.30 28.92
N LYS A 2 7.58 20.81 29.51
CA LYS A 2 8.90 20.11 29.51
C LYS A 2 8.84 18.67 30.06
N GLN A 3 8.24 18.43 31.22
CA GLN A 3 8.15 17.06 31.80
C GLN A 3 7.35 16.09 30.94
N ARG A 4 6.28 16.55 30.24
CA ARG A 4 5.51 15.71 29.33
C ARG A 4 6.29 15.36 28.06
N LEU A 5 7.07 16.32 27.55
CA LEU A 5 7.94 16.07 26.38
C LEU A 5 9.08 15.11 26.73
N THR A 6 9.71 15.28 27.91
CA THR A 6 10.77 14.38 28.39
C THR A 6 10.23 12.97 28.60
N ALA A 7 9.05 12.81 29.22
CA ALA A 7 8.41 11.50 29.40
C ALA A 7 8.04 10.84 28.06
N PHE A 8 7.59 11.63 27.06
CA PHE A 8 7.33 11.15 25.70
C PHE A 8 8.63 10.70 25.02
N LEU A 9 9.68 11.51 25.05
CA LEU A 9 10.98 11.20 24.46
C LEU A 9 11.66 9.99 25.13
N THR A 10 11.51 9.83 26.45
CA THR A 10 12.01 8.65 27.17
C THR A 10 11.26 7.39 26.73
N GLY A 11 9.93 7.44 26.64
CA GLY A 11 9.14 6.32 26.13
C GLY A 11 9.49 5.97 24.69
N VAL A 12 9.68 6.96 23.80
CA VAL A 12 10.14 6.75 22.42
C VAL A 12 11.52 6.11 22.39
N ARG A 13 12.46 6.54 23.26
CA ARG A 13 13.81 5.98 23.34
C ARG A 13 13.82 4.52 23.84
N GLU A 14 12.94 4.17 24.76
CA GLU A 14 12.78 2.79 25.23
C GLU A 14 12.12 1.89 24.19
N ASP A 15 11.27 2.47 23.34
CA ASP A 15 10.58 1.75 22.25
C ASP A 15 11.36 1.66 20.94
N LEU A 16 12.47 2.39 20.78
CA LEU A 16 13.30 2.27 19.58
C LEU A 16 13.89 0.85 19.46
N PRO A 17 13.83 0.23 18.28
CA PRO A 17 14.43 -1.08 18.08
C PRO A 17 15.93 -1.02 18.31
N ARG A 18 16.42 -1.76 19.28
CA ARG A 18 17.85 -2.01 19.44
C ARG A 18 18.26 -3.03 18.37
N PHE A 19 18.71 -2.54 17.24
CA PHE A 19 19.18 -3.40 16.15
C PHE A 19 20.34 -4.28 16.62
N GLY A 20 20.17 -5.60 16.53
CA GLY A 20 21.27 -6.57 16.60
C GLY A 20 21.71 -7.04 17.98
N SER A 21 21.05 -6.68 19.10
CA SER A 21 21.36 -7.33 20.39
C SER A 21 20.63 -8.67 20.52
N ALA A 22 21.36 -9.70 20.89
CA ALA A 22 20.77 -10.95 21.36
C ALA A 22 19.82 -10.62 22.53
N GLY A 23 18.56 -11.02 22.45
CA GLY A 23 17.54 -10.64 23.42
C GLY A 23 16.70 -9.43 23.04
N SER A 24 16.87 -8.84 21.83
CA SER A 24 15.91 -7.86 21.32
C SER A 24 14.54 -8.53 21.14
N ARG A 25 13.44 -7.81 21.38
CA ARG A 25 12.07 -8.34 21.25
C ARG A 25 11.77 -8.96 19.89
N SER A 26 12.39 -8.46 18.82
CA SER A 26 12.30 -9.06 17.49
C SER A 26 12.95 -10.45 17.43
N ALA A 27 13.99 -10.74 18.23
CA ALA A 27 14.55 -12.08 18.36
C ALA A 27 13.69 -13.00 19.23
N GLN A 28 13.06 -12.45 20.29
CA GLN A 28 12.20 -13.21 21.21
C GLN A 28 10.88 -13.69 20.59
N LEU A 29 10.34 -12.94 19.62
CA LEU A 29 9.16 -13.36 18.84
C LEU A 29 9.39 -14.62 18.00
N HIS A 30 10.63 -15.10 17.92
CA HIS A 30 11.04 -16.26 17.11
C HIS A 30 11.67 -17.38 17.90
N ALA A 31 11.98 -17.16 19.17
CA ALA A 31 12.25 -18.26 20.08
C ALA A 31 10.93 -18.99 20.31
N ASP A 32 10.92 -20.30 20.04
CA ASP A 32 9.83 -21.22 20.40
C ASP A 32 9.71 -21.36 21.95
N SER A 33 10.05 -20.36 22.70
CA SER A 33 10.00 -20.39 24.16
C SER A 33 8.75 -19.68 24.64
N ASP A 34 7.86 -20.43 25.25
CA ASP A 34 6.68 -19.99 25.97
C ASP A 34 6.98 -19.06 27.16
N ASP A 35 8.26 -18.74 27.41
CA ASP A 35 8.75 -18.01 28.59
C ASP A 35 9.28 -16.61 28.31
N ALA A 36 8.80 -15.90 27.28
CA ALA A 36 9.24 -14.53 27.04
C ALA A 36 8.66 -13.55 28.04
N THR A 37 9.46 -13.30 29.06
CA THR A 37 9.46 -12.16 30.01
C THR A 37 8.30 -11.16 29.95
N ARG A 38 7.43 -11.25 30.90
CA ARG A 38 6.41 -10.32 31.33
C ARG A 38 7.06 -9.08 31.93
N GLY A 39 6.90 -7.92 31.33
CA GLY A 39 7.35 -6.70 32.02
C GLY A 39 7.48 -5.38 31.28
N SER A 40 6.88 -5.15 30.13
CA SER A 40 6.85 -3.80 29.53
C SER A 40 5.47 -3.41 28.99
N LEU A 41 5.27 -2.12 28.71
CA LEU A 41 4.02 -1.57 28.15
C LEU A 41 3.53 -2.27 26.88
N SER A 42 4.45 -2.87 26.10
CA SER A 42 4.13 -3.71 24.95
C SER A 42 3.58 -5.08 25.35
N ASP A 43 3.91 -5.61 26.55
CA ASP A 43 3.37 -6.88 27.02
C ASP A 43 1.90 -6.73 27.38
N ALA A 44 1.49 -5.57 27.91
CA ALA A 44 0.09 -5.24 28.12
C ALA A 44 -0.74 -5.21 26.83
N LEU A 45 -0.10 -4.99 25.67
CA LEU A 45 -0.73 -5.11 24.36
C LEU A 45 -0.77 -6.56 23.85
N TYR A 46 0.17 -7.43 24.28
CA TYR A 46 0.20 -8.86 23.94
C TYR A 46 -0.77 -9.70 24.78
N ASP A 47 -0.95 -9.38 26.06
CA ASP A 47 -1.93 -10.03 26.95
C ASP A 47 -3.39 -9.79 26.52
N LEU A 48 -3.61 -9.01 25.47
CA LEU A 48 -4.91 -8.72 24.90
C LEU A 48 -5.27 -9.64 23.72
N LEU A 49 -4.54 -10.71 23.48
CA LEU A 49 -4.87 -11.75 22.51
C LEU A 49 -5.41 -13.01 23.20
N PRO A 50 -6.62 -13.03 23.72
CA PRO A 50 -7.30 -14.30 23.84
C PRO A 50 -7.88 -14.63 22.46
N ASP A 51 -7.58 -15.79 21.97
CA ASP A 51 -8.43 -16.49 21.00
C ASP A 51 -9.81 -16.81 21.59
N ASP A 52 -10.04 -16.37 22.85
CA ASP A 52 -11.26 -16.64 23.58
C ASP A 52 -12.30 -15.55 23.29
N PRO A 53 -13.36 -15.88 22.54
CA PRO A 53 -14.44 -14.94 22.25
C PRO A 53 -15.17 -14.42 23.50
N GLU A 54 -14.97 -15.06 24.66
CA GLU A 54 -15.63 -14.67 25.92
C GLU A 54 -15.05 -13.44 26.62
N VAL A 55 -13.85 -12.98 26.25
CA VAL A 55 -13.15 -11.88 26.94
C VAL A 55 -13.30 -10.51 26.24
N ARG A 56 -14.12 -10.41 25.18
CA ARG A 56 -14.38 -9.10 24.59
C ARG A 56 -15.21 -8.22 25.52
N PRO A 57 -14.70 -7.05 25.94
CA PRO A 57 -15.51 -6.15 26.74
C PRO A 57 -16.76 -5.77 25.96
N ARG A 58 -17.93 -5.89 26.62
CA ARG A 58 -19.20 -5.46 26.01
C ARG A 58 -19.09 -4.00 25.61
N THR A 59 -19.23 -3.72 24.32
CA THR A 59 -19.24 -2.35 23.80
C THR A 59 -20.48 -1.62 24.30
N SER A 60 -20.32 -0.47 24.93
CA SER A 60 -21.47 0.32 25.39
C SER A 60 -22.25 0.87 24.20
N ILE A 61 -23.53 1.15 24.39
CA ILE A 61 -24.39 1.76 23.36
C ILE A 61 -23.80 3.09 22.88
N ASN A 62 -23.22 3.88 23.76
CA ASN A 62 -22.58 5.16 23.39
C ASN A 62 -21.33 4.95 22.52
N GLN A 63 -20.51 3.95 22.80
CA GLN A 63 -19.34 3.61 21.98
C GLN A 63 -19.78 3.12 20.59
N LEU A 64 -20.83 2.31 20.50
CA LEU A 64 -21.39 1.89 19.21
C LEU A 64 -21.94 3.09 18.43
N ARG A 65 -22.67 4.01 19.06
CA ARG A 65 -23.16 5.24 18.43
C ARG A 65 -21.99 6.10 17.93
N ALA A 66 -20.96 6.30 18.74
CA ALA A 66 -19.75 7.05 18.36
C ALA A 66 -19.07 6.42 17.13
N PHE A 67 -18.89 5.09 17.12
CA PHE A 67 -18.35 4.39 15.96
C PHE A 67 -19.24 4.53 14.71
N PHE A 68 -20.57 4.42 14.85
CA PHE A 68 -21.50 4.61 13.74
C PHE A 68 -21.37 6.00 13.12
N VAL A 69 -21.25 7.01 13.96
CA VAL A 69 -21.06 8.40 13.54
C VAL A 69 -19.77 8.55 12.73
N LEU A 70 -18.65 7.97 13.19
CA LEU A 70 -17.38 8.01 12.47
C LEU A 70 -17.43 7.24 11.13
N ARG A 71 -18.07 6.08 11.13
CA ARG A 71 -18.27 5.31 9.90
C ARG A 71 -19.00 6.13 8.85
N TRP A 72 -20.12 6.80 9.22
CA TRP A 72 -20.91 7.61 8.30
C TRP A 72 -20.19 8.90 7.90
N MET A 73 -19.39 9.48 8.77
CA MET A 73 -18.53 10.62 8.42
C MET A 73 -17.55 10.26 7.29
N GLY A 74 -16.88 9.10 7.40
CA GLY A 74 -16.00 8.63 6.35
C GLY A 74 -16.75 8.24 5.06
N THR A 75 -17.97 7.67 5.19
CA THR A 75 -18.83 7.37 4.03
C THR A 75 -19.28 8.65 3.32
N LEU A 76 -19.67 9.69 4.06
CA LEU A 76 -19.95 11.00 3.49
C LEU A 76 -18.72 11.56 2.78
N GLY A 77 -17.53 11.44 3.41
CA GLY A 77 -16.26 11.80 2.79
C GLY A 77 -16.08 11.10 1.45
N ALA A 78 -16.30 9.79 1.39
CA ALA A 78 -16.20 9.02 0.15
C ALA A 78 -17.21 9.46 -0.93
N ILE A 79 -18.43 9.81 -0.56
CA ILE A 79 -19.44 10.35 -1.49
C ILE A 79 -18.97 11.70 -2.06
N LEU A 80 -18.45 12.59 -1.22
CA LEU A 80 -17.93 13.90 -1.65
C LEU A 80 -16.73 13.74 -2.59
N ILE A 81 -15.83 12.78 -2.30
CA ILE A 81 -14.71 12.42 -3.17
C ILE A 81 -15.25 11.90 -4.52
N ALA A 82 -16.26 11.04 -4.50
CA ALA A 82 -16.82 10.46 -5.72
C ALA A 82 -17.48 11.52 -6.61
N VAL A 83 -18.29 12.40 -6.04
CA VAL A 83 -18.98 13.48 -6.78
C VAL A 83 -17.95 14.49 -7.30
N GLY A 84 -17.04 14.96 -6.44
CA GLY A 84 -15.98 15.88 -6.84
C GLY A 84 -15.03 15.29 -7.89
N GLY A 85 -14.79 13.97 -7.82
CA GLY A 85 -13.96 13.23 -8.78
C GLY A 85 -14.46 13.32 -10.23
N LEU A 86 -15.75 13.48 -10.45
CA LEU A 86 -16.31 13.65 -11.80
C LEU A 86 -15.85 14.94 -12.49
N GLY A 87 -15.39 15.94 -11.73
CA GLY A 87 -14.87 17.19 -12.28
C GLY A 87 -13.39 17.42 -12.00
N ALA A 88 -12.91 16.92 -10.86
CA ALA A 88 -11.54 17.11 -10.42
C ALA A 88 -10.64 15.89 -10.64
N GLY A 89 -11.20 14.73 -11.04
CA GLY A 89 -10.45 13.53 -11.31
C GLY A 89 -9.53 13.64 -12.52
N THR A 90 -8.83 12.55 -12.81
CA THR A 90 -7.95 12.45 -13.97
C THR A 90 -8.77 12.13 -15.22
N LEU A 91 -9.44 13.15 -15.74
CA LEU A 91 -10.28 13.01 -16.93
C LEU A 91 -9.43 12.99 -18.21
N PRO A 92 -9.83 12.24 -19.26
CA PRO A 92 -9.21 12.35 -20.57
C PRO A 92 -9.31 13.77 -21.10
N VAL A 93 -8.22 14.26 -21.70
CA VAL A 93 -8.16 15.63 -22.23
C VAL A 93 -9.08 15.80 -23.44
N VAL A 94 -9.21 14.75 -24.25
CA VAL A 94 -10.04 14.74 -25.45
C VAL A 94 -11.09 13.64 -25.34
N GLY A 95 -12.34 13.98 -25.63
CA GLY A 95 -13.44 13.01 -25.66
C GLY A 95 -13.77 12.47 -24.28
N ASN A 96 -13.89 13.34 -23.27
CA ASN A 96 -14.19 12.94 -21.89
C ASN A 96 -15.51 12.18 -21.79
N PRO A 97 -15.54 10.86 -21.55
CA PRO A 97 -16.77 10.08 -21.48
C PRO A 97 -17.58 10.36 -20.21
N TYR A 98 -16.95 10.96 -19.17
CA TYR A 98 -17.61 11.27 -17.90
C TYR A 98 -18.59 12.45 -17.99
N ASP A 99 -18.54 13.25 -19.07
CA ASP A 99 -19.51 14.33 -19.29
C ASP A 99 -20.94 13.81 -19.45
N ASN A 100 -21.10 12.55 -19.87
CA ASN A 100 -22.40 11.92 -20.07
C ASN A 100 -22.96 11.20 -18.85
N VAL A 101 -22.19 11.10 -17.74
CA VAL A 101 -22.71 10.53 -16.48
C VAL A 101 -23.45 11.58 -15.66
N PRO A 102 -24.38 11.18 -14.78
CA PRO A 102 -25.07 12.12 -13.89
C PRO A 102 -24.07 13.02 -13.14
N PHE A 103 -24.33 14.32 -13.13
CA PHE A 103 -23.47 15.38 -12.59
C PHE A 103 -22.10 15.58 -13.30
N GLY A 104 -21.72 14.72 -14.25
CA GLY A 104 -20.42 14.79 -14.93
C GLY A 104 -20.20 16.11 -15.66
N SER A 105 -21.14 16.52 -16.55
CA SER A 105 -21.05 17.77 -17.31
C SER A 105 -21.06 19.03 -16.44
N LEU A 106 -21.70 18.99 -15.27
CA LEU A 106 -21.68 20.10 -14.30
C LEU A 106 -20.32 20.17 -13.60
N MET A 107 -19.87 19.03 -13.08
CA MET A 107 -18.62 18.98 -12.29
C MET A 107 -17.39 19.26 -13.14
N SER A 108 -17.35 18.82 -14.41
CA SER A 108 -16.21 19.04 -15.32
C SER A 108 -15.95 20.52 -15.61
N ARG A 109 -16.98 21.38 -15.48
CA ARG A 109 -16.87 22.84 -15.64
C ARG A 109 -16.40 23.55 -14.37
N MET A 110 -16.28 22.86 -13.23
CA MET A 110 -16.08 23.44 -11.91
C MET A 110 -14.80 22.88 -11.24
N LEU A 111 -13.68 22.83 -11.96
CA LEU A 111 -12.44 22.17 -11.50
C LEU A 111 -12.01 22.57 -10.07
N GLN A 112 -12.02 23.85 -9.74
CA GLN A 112 -11.59 24.33 -8.42
C GLN A 112 -12.53 23.88 -7.31
N SER A 113 -13.84 24.07 -7.50
CA SER A 113 -14.87 23.66 -6.53
C SER A 113 -14.94 22.14 -6.40
N ALA A 114 -14.83 21.40 -7.51
CA ALA A 114 -14.77 19.95 -7.52
C ALA A 114 -13.54 19.44 -6.77
N SER A 115 -12.36 20.06 -6.97
CA SER A 115 -11.14 19.72 -6.23
C SER A 115 -11.25 20.03 -4.74
N ALA A 116 -11.84 21.16 -4.37
CA ALA A 116 -12.11 21.50 -2.97
C ALA A 116 -13.07 20.50 -2.32
N LEU A 117 -14.08 20.04 -3.07
CA LEU A 117 -15.03 19.03 -2.61
C LEU A 117 -14.33 17.68 -2.37
N VAL A 118 -13.41 17.27 -3.26
CA VAL A 118 -12.59 16.05 -3.04
C VAL A 118 -11.78 16.20 -1.76
N PHE A 119 -11.07 17.32 -1.56
CA PHE A 119 -10.24 17.50 -0.36
C PHE A 119 -11.07 17.63 0.92
N LEU A 120 -12.25 18.21 0.88
CA LEU A 120 -13.20 18.16 1.98
C LEU A 120 -13.55 16.70 2.33
N GLY A 121 -13.87 15.89 1.32
CA GLY A 121 -14.15 14.48 1.49
C GLY A 121 -12.97 13.70 2.05
N VAL A 122 -11.74 13.95 1.57
CA VAL A 122 -10.50 13.38 2.13
C VAL A 122 -10.33 13.78 3.59
N GLY A 123 -10.57 15.04 3.94
CA GLY A 123 -10.52 15.53 5.32
C GLY A 123 -11.46 14.78 6.26
N LEU A 124 -12.70 14.55 5.85
CA LEU A 124 -13.68 13.79 6.63
C LEU A 124 -13.27 12.32 6.77
N MET A 125 -12.78 11.68 5.69
CA MET A 125 -12.34 10.30 5.70
C MET A 125 -11.11 10.10 6.59
N VAL A 126 -10.09 10.95 6.48
CA VAL A 126 -8.88 10.92 7.32
C VAL A 126 -9.25 11.12 8.79
N THR A 127 -10.11 12.08 9.08
CA THR A 127 -10.58 12.34 10.46
C THR A 127 -11.31 11.13 11.03
N ALA A 128 -12.22 10.53 10.26
CA ALA A 128 -12.94 9.32 10.66
C ALA A 128 -11.96 8.18 10.95
N TRP A 129 -10.99 7.94 10.06
CA TRP A 129 -9.97 6.91 10.22
C TRP A 129 -9.13 7.11 11.48
N VAL A 130 -8.64 8.33 11.70
CA VAL A 130 -7.85 8.65 12.90
C VAL A 130 -8.66 8.45 14.17
N LEU A 131 -9.90 8.90 14.21
CA LEU A 131 -10.77 8.78 15.38
C LEU A 131 -11.26 7.34 15.64
N ILE A 132 -11.16 6.43 14.66
CA ILE A 132 -11.43 4.99 14.84
C ILE A 132 -10.28 4.28 15.58
N ALA A 133 -9.07 4.82 15.60
CA ALA A 133 -7.89 4.20 16.22
C ALA A 133 -8.11 3.66 17.64
N PRO A 134 -8.73 4.40 18.58
CA PRO A 134 -8.97 3.89 19.93
C PRO A 134 -9.90 2.67 19.97
N PHE A 135 -10.83 2.56 19.02
CA PHE A 135 -11.78 1.45 18.95
C PHE A 135 -11.14 0.12 18.52
N VAL A 136 -9.97 0.18 17.90
CA VAL A 136 -9.17 -1.00 17.49
C VAL A 136 -7.98 -1.25 18.43
N GLY A 137 -7.97 -0.60 19.58
CA GLY A 137 -6.91 -0.77 20.57
C GLY A 137 -5.61 -0.01 20.25
N THR A 138 -5.68 1.08 19.47
CA THR A 138 -4.54 1.96 19.21
C THR A 138 -4.81 3.31 19.88
N PRO A 139 -4.28 3.58 21.10
CA PRO A 139 -4.51 4.84 21.79
C PRO A 139 -3.76 5.98 21.09
N LEU A 140 -4.46 7.05 20.72
CA LEU A 140 -3.86 8.26 20.14
C LEU A 140 -3.24 9.17 21.22
N ARG A 141 -3.64 9.00 22.45
CA ARG A 141 -3.07 9.67 23.63
C ARG A 141 -2.44 8.62 24.52
N GLY A 142 -1.22 8.84 24.95
CA GLY A 142 -0.52 7.96 25.88
C GLY A 142 -1.27 7.86 27.23
N ALA A 143 -2.27 7.01 27.29
CA ALA A 143 -2.98 6.69 28.50
C ALA A 143 -2.12 5.69 29.31
N ARG A 144 -1.28 6.22 30.20
CA ARG A 144 -0.61 5.37 31.18
C ARG A 144 -1.68 4.68 32.04
N GLY A 145 -1.66 3.34 32.03
CA GLY A 145 -2.44 2.52 32.98
C GLY A 145 -3.79 2.01 32.50
N THR A 146 -4.30 2.37 31.33
CA THR A 146 -5.51 1.77 30.79
C THR A 146 -5.17 0.76 29.69
N LYS A 147 -5.59 -0.50 29.87
CA LYS A 147 -5.45 -1.53 28.83
C LYS A 147 -6.20 -1.08 27.57
N PRO A 148 -5.55 -1.07 26.38
CA PRO A 148 -6.25 -0.73 25.14
C PRO A 148 -7.37 -1.74 24.90
N ARG A 149 -8.60 -1.25 24.76
CA ARG A 149 -9.79 -2.08 24.58
C ARG A 149 -10.07 -2.24 23.09
N ARG A 150 -10.24 -3.47 22.61
CA ARG A 150 -10.73 -3.77 21.28
C ARG A 150 -12.25 -3.78 21.32
N LEU A 151 -12.84 -2.79 20.70
CA LEU A 151 -14.30 -2.61 20.69
C LEU A 151 -14.93 -3.06 19.39
N LEU A 152 -14.15 -3.12 18.28
CA LEU A 152 -14.63 -3.46 16.96
C LEU A 152 -14.25 -4.88 16.56
N THR A 153 -15.09 -5.47 15.71
CA THR A 153 -14.85 -6.74 15.05
C THR A 153 -14.29 -6.51 13.65
N GLN A 154 -13.61 -7.51 13.08
CA GLN A 154 -13.17 -7.47 11.68
C GLN A 154 -14.33 -7.22 10.73
N SER A 155 -15.50 -7.84 10.96
CA SER A 155 -16.70 -7.63 10.14
C SER A 155 -17.17 -6.17 10.13
N GLN A 156 -17.10 -5.47 11.28
CA GLN A 156 -17.44 -4.05 11.36
C GLN A 156 -16.46 -3.19 10.56
N LEU A 157 -15.17 -3.52 10.58
CA LEU A 157 -14.15 -2.83 9.79
C LEU A 157 -14.34 -3.06 8.30
N TRP A 158 -14.61 -4.30 7.87
CA TRP A 158 -14.91 -4.62 6.48
C TRP A 158 -16.17 -3.91 5.96
N ARG A 159 -17.23 -3.84 6.77
CA ARG A 159 -18.43 -3.08 6.41
C ARG A 159 -18.16 -1.57 6.34
N THR A 160 -17.25 -1.05 7.19
CA THR A 160 -16.83 0.35 7.13
C THR A 160 -16.06 0.62 5.84
N TRP A 161 -15.08 -0.23 5.52
CA TRP A 161 -14.31 -0.16 4.29
C TRP A 161 -15.23 -0.24 3.06
N ALA A 162 -16.16 -1.18 3.02
CA ALA A 162 -17.13 -1.29 1.93
C ALA A 162 -17.93 0.00 1.74
N GLY A 163 -18.42 0.60 2.84
CA GLY A 163 -19.11 1.89 2.79
C GLY A 163 -18.26 3.04 2.24
N TRP A 164 -16.94 2.98 2.45
CA TRP A 164 -16.03 4.01 1.94
C TRP A 164 -15.62 3.79 0.47
N VAL A 165 -15.57 2.54 0.00
CA VAL A 165 -15.11 2.27 -1.37
C VAL A 165 -16.26 2.21 -2.39
N ILE A 166 -17.47 1.83 -2.00
CA ILE A 166 -18.62 1.71 -2.92
C ILE A 166 -18.85 3.01 -3.72
N PRO A 167 -18.89 4.22 -3.12
CA PRO A 167 -19.04 5.46 -3.89
C PRO A 167 -17.90 5.66 -4.91
N LEU A 168 -16.69 5.23 -4.59
CA LEU A 168 -15.53 5.40 -5.44
C LEU A 168 -15.55 4.49 -6.69
N ILE A 169 -16.37 3.43 -6.70
CA ILE A 169 -16.45 2.53 -7.86
C ILE A 169 -16.93 3.28 -9.10
N PHE A 170 -17.79 4.24 -8.94
CA PHE A 170 -18.50 4.92 -10.03
C PHE A 170 -17.94 6.30 -10.39
N THR A 171 -16.86 6.75 -9.73
CA THR A 171 -16.24 8.03 -10.06
C THR A 171 -15.14 7.89 -11.12
N ALA A 172 -14.71 9.02 -11.70
CA ALA A 172 -13.51 9.06 -12.52
C ALA A 172 -12.27 8.60 -11.74
N PRO A 173 -11.18 8.19 -12.41
CA PRO A 173 -9.91 7.91 -11.74
C PRO A 173 -9.41 9.13 -10.98
N LEU A 174 -8.70 8.92 -9.86
CA LEU A 174 -8.26 9.99 -8.97
C LEU A 174 -6.74 9.90 -8.75
N PHE A 175 -6.08 11.04 -8.59
CA PHE A 175 -4.68 11.20 -8.16
C PHE A 175 -3.62 10.72 -9.16
N THR A 176 -3.98 9.96 -10.20
CA THR A 176 -3.06 9.45 -11.22
C THR A 176 -3.78 9.16 -12.53
N GLN A 177 -3.07 9.30 -13.65
CA GLN A 177 -3.56 8.94 -14.98
C GLN A 177 -3.10 7.54 -15.43
N ASP A 178 -2.44 6.76 -14.58
CA ASP A 178 -1.83 5.48 -14.96
C ASP A 178 -2.83 4.48 -15.52
N ILE A 179 -4.09 4.53 -15.07
CA ILE A 179 -5.17 3.65 -15.55
C ILE A 179 -5.34 3.73 -17.08
N TYR A 180 -5.15 4.89 -17.69
CA TYR A 180 -5.27 5.02 -19.15
C TYR A 180 -4.15 4.28 -19.88
N SER A 181 -2.95 4.22 -19.29
CA SER A 181 -1.87 3.36 -19.79
C SER A 181 -2.23 1.88 -19.68
N TYR A 182 -2.91 1.47 -18.59
CA TYR A 182 -3.35 0.08 -18.43
C TYR A 182 -4.40 -0.29 -19.49
N LEU A 183 -5.38 0.60 -19.74
CA LEU A 183 -6.41 0.38 -20.78
C LEU A 183 -5.79 0.27 -22.18
N ALA A 184 -4.90 1.20 -22.53
CA ALA A 184 -4.23 1.19 -23.82
C ALA A 184 -3.33 -0.05 -24.00
N ASN A 185 -2.52 -0.40 -23.00
CA ASN A 185 -1.69 -1.61 -23.04
C ASN A 185 -2.55 -2.89 -23.08
N GLY A 186 -3.70 -2.91 -22.41
CA GLY A 186 -4.66 -4.01 -22.51
C GLY A 186 -5.19 -4.19 -23.93
N SER A 187 -5.53 -3.10 -24.62
CA SER A 187 -5.95 -3.12 -26.02
C SER A 187 -4.83 -3.58 -26.96
N ILE A 188 -3.60 -3.12 -26.74
CA ILE A 188 -2.42 -3.55 -27.51
C ILE A 188 -2.26 -5.08 -27.43
N VAL A 189 -2.26 -5.63 -26.23
CA VAL A 189 -2.12 -7.08 -26.02
C VAL A 189 -3.32 -7.84 -26.58
N ALA A 190 -4.55 -7.34 -26.41
CA ALA A 190 -5.75 -7.98 -26.94
C ALA A 190 -5.76 -8.05 -28.49
N GLN A 191 -5.06 -7.13 -29.15
CA GLN A 191 -4.86 -7.12 -30.60
C GLN A 191 -3.65 -7.98 -31.04
N GLY A 192 -2.96 -8.65 -30.12
CA GLY A 192 -1.78 -9.48 -30.42
C GLY A 192 -0.50 -8.67 -30.71
N LEU A 193 -0.49 -7.36 -30.39
CA LEU A 193 0.69 -6.51 -30.55
C LEU A 193 1.62 -6.62 -29.32
N ASP A 194 2.93 -6.40 -29.54
CA ASP A 194 3.93 -6.44 -28.47
C ASP A 194 3.98 -5.11 -27.69
N PRO A 195 3.54 -5.08 -26.42
CA PRO A 195 3.52 -3.87 -25.60
C PRO A 195 4.92 -3.39 -25.19
N TYR A 196 5.96 -4.17 -25.49
CA TYR A 196 7.35 -3.83 -25.15
C TYR A 196 8.11 -3.24 -26.35
N SER A 197 7.54 -3.30 -27.55
CA SER A 197 8.20 -2.81 -28.76
C SER A 197 8.12 -1.29 -28.91
N ALA A 198 7.01 -0.67 -28.50
CA ALA A 198 6.79 0.77 -28.62
C ALA A 198 5.70 1.25 -27.64
N GLY A 199 5.45 2.55 -27.61
CA GLY A 199 4.39 3.14 -26.77
C GLY A 199 2.99 3.07 -27.41
N PRO A 200 1.94 3.34 -26.60
CA PRO A 200 0.54 3.23 -27.03
C PRO A 200 0.19 4.02 -28.30
N VAL A 201 0.69 5.26 -28.43
CA VAL A 201 0.42 6.10 -29.62
C VAL A 201 1.02 5.50 -30.89
N GLN A 202 2.18 4.86 -30.78
CA GLN A 202 2.85 4.24 -31.95
C GLN A 202 2.19 2.92 -32.36
N LEU A 203 1.64 2.16 -31.39
CA LEU A 203 1.05 0.84 -31.62
C LEU A 203 -0.44 0.90 -32.01
N LEU A 204 -1.23 1.77 -31.37
CA LEU A 204 -2.66 1.92 -31.63
C LEU A 204 -2.97 3.03 -32.65
N GLY A 205 -2.04 3.95 -32.87
CA GLY A 205 -2.23 5.15 -33.68
C GLY A 205 -2.69 6.36 -32.88
N SER A 206 -2.39 7.57 -33.40
CA SER A 206 -2.69 8.85 -32.78
C SER A 206 -4.18 9.16 -32.66
N GLU A 207 -5.02 8.54 -33.50
CA GLU A 207 -6.47 8.76 -33.51
C GLU A 207 -7.24 7.78 -32.62
N ASP A 208 -6.59 6.74 -32.08
CA ASP A 208 -7.22 5.78 -31.17
C ASP A 208 -7.61 6.45 -29.84
N PRO A 209 -8.87 6.31 -29.37
CA PRO A 209 -9.35 6.94 -28.15
C PRO A 209 -8.57 6.54 -26.89
N LEU A 210 -8.09 5.29 -26.79
CA LEU A 210 -7.29 4.85 -25.66
C LEU A 210 -5.90 5.44 -25.72
N ALA A 211 -5.25 5.45 -26.89
CA ALA A 211 -3.94 6.07 -27.07
C ALA A 211 -3.97 7.57 -26.72
N ARG A 212 -5.01 8.28 -27.10
CA ARG A 212 -5.22 9.71 -26.78
C ARG A 212 -5.51 9.98 -25.32
N SER A 213 -5.96 8.98 -24.56
CA SER A 213 -6.21 9.10 -23.11
C SER A 213 -4.94 8.92 -22.28
N VAL A 214 -3.89 8.31 -22.83
CA VAL A 214 -2.63 8.05 -22.11
C VAL A 214 -1.89 9.35 -21.81
N PRO A 215 -1.35 9.52 -20.56
CA PRO A 215 -0.54 10.69 -20.24
C PRO A 215 0.66 10.83 -21.17
N PHE A 216 1.00 12.06 -21.53
CA PHE A 216 2.09 12.37 -22.47
C PHE A 216 3.41 11.67 -22.15
N ILE A 217 3.73 11.56 -20.85
CA ILE A 217 4.96 10.89 -20.38
C ILE A 217 5.02 9.39 -20.73
N TRP A 218 3.87 8.74 -20.94
CA TRP A 218 3.76 7.31 -21.25
C TRP A 218 3.29 7.05 -22.68
N ALA A 219 2.86 8.07 -23.40
CA ALA A 219 2.26 7.95 -24.73
C ALA A 219 3.18 7.23 -25.75
N ASN A 220 4.48 7.50 -25.68
CA ASN A 220 5.51 6.93 -26.56
C ASN A 220 6.47 5.97 -25.82
N SER A 221 6.13 5.55 -24.60
CA SER A 221 6.98 4.66 -23.80
C SER A 221 6.44 3.23 -23.84
N PRO A 222 7.31 2.22 -24.09
CA PRO A 222 6.94 0.82 -23.92
C PRO A 222 6.45 0.52 -22.50
N SER A 223 5.62 -0.51 -22.34
CA SER A 223 5.07 -0.89 -21.05
C SER A 223 6.15 -1.38 -20.08
N PRO A 224 6.19 -0.91 -18.84
CA PRO A 224 7.09 -1.44 -17.80
C PRO A 224 6.47 -2.63 -17.04
N TYR A 225 5.23 -3.00 -17.33
CA TYR A 225 4.48 -3.99 -16.54
C TYR A 225 4.72 -5.42 -17.03
N GLY A 226 4.67 -6.36 -16.08
CA GLY A 226 4.82 -7.77 -16.39
C GLY A 226 3.55 -8.41 -16.96
N PRO A 227 3.67 -9.67 -17.45
CA PRO A 227 2.62 -10.33 -18.22
C PRO A 227 1.34 -10.61 -17.43
N VAL A 228 1.36 -10.69 -16.10
CA VAL A 228 0.14 -10.83 -15.30
C VAL A 228 -0.69 -9.54 -15.34
N ALA A 229 -0.06 -8.37 -15.15
CA ALA A 229 -0.78 -7.09 -15.23
C ALA A 229 -1.34 -6.86 -16.62
N LEU A 230 -0.53 -7.08 -17.64
CA LEU A 230 -0.91 -6.88 -19.05
C LEU A 230 -1.97 -7.89 -19.51
N GLY A 231 -1.87 -9.15 -19.10
CA GLY A 231 -2.89 -10.17 -19.40
C GLY A 231 -4.25 -9.85 -18.75
N LEU A 232 -4.25 -9.38 -17.49
CA LEU A 232 -5.47 -8.91 -16.84
C LEU A 232 -6.05 -7.67 -17.56
N ALA A 233 -5.21 -6.74 -17.99
CA ALA A 233 -5.64 -5.58 -18.76
C ALA A 233 -6.21 -5.98 -20.14
N ALA A 234 -5.63 -6.99 -20.80
CA ALA A 234 -6.14 -7.53 -22.07
C ALA A 234 -7.52 -8.18 -21.87
N ILE A 235 -7.71 -8.98 -20.81
CA ILE A 235 -9.02 -9.56 -20.48
C ILE A 235 -10.05 -8.45 -20.26
N VAL A 236 -9.70 -7.38 -19.52
CA VAL A 236 -10.58 -6.23 -19.32
C VAL A 236 -10.90 -5.55 -20.65
N SER A 237 -9.91 -5.33 -21.51
CA SER A 237 -10.10 -4.75 -22.85
C SER A 237 -11.12 -5.54 -23.68
N LEU A 238 -10.96 -6.86 -23.73
CA LEU A 238 -11.89 -7.77 -24.44
C LEU A 238 -13.31 -7.72 -23.84
N LEU A 239 -13.45 -7.79 -22.52
CA LEU A 239 -14.75 -7.80 -21.85
C LEU A 239 -15.50 -6.47 -21.94
N THR A 240 -14.77 -5.35 -22.02
CA THR A 240 -15.35 -4.00 -22.04
C THR A 240 -15.39 -3.37 -23.41
N HIS A 241 -14.94 -4.10 -24.46
CA HIS A 241 -14.85 -3.60 -25.83
C HIS A 241 -14.13 -2.24 -25.92
N ASN A 242 -13.02 -2.10 -25.19
CA ASN A 242 -12.20 -0.88 -25.12
C ASN A 242 -12.95 0.36 -24.57
N SER A 243 -14.09 0.20 -23.90
CA SER A 243 -14.78 1.30 -23.25
C SER A 243 -13.97 1.84 -22.08
N ILE A 244 -13.67 3.13 -22.07
CA ILE A 244 -12.92 3.79 -20.98
C ILE A 244 -13.66 3.63 -19.65
N ILE A 245 -14.96 3.95 -19.58
CA ILE A 245 -15.73 3.89 -18.33
C ILE A 245 -15.80 2.46 -17.79
N LEU A 246 -16.21 1.51 -18.64
CA LEU A 246 -16.32 0.12 -18.22
C LEU A 246 -14.95 -0.48 -17.89
N GLY A 247 -13.90 -0.11 -18.63
CA GLY A 247 -12.54 -0.52 -18.36
C GLY A 247 -12.02 0.01 -17.00
N VAL A 248 -12.31 1.26 -16.67
CA VAL A 248 -12.00 1.85 -15.36
C VAL A 248 -12.74 1.11 -14.24
N ILE A 249 -14.03 0.82 -14.40
CA ILE A 249 -14.81 0.07 -13.41
C ILE A 249 -14.24 -1.36 -13.25
N ALA A 250 -13.94 -2.04 -14.35
CA ALA A 250 -13.39 -3.40 -14.32
C ALA A 250 -12.02 -3.47 -13.62
N HIS A 251 -11.10 -2.54 -13.93
CA HIS A 251 -9.82 -2.45 -13.21
C HIS A 251 -10.00 -2.10 -11.74
N ARG A 252 -11.00 -1.30 -11.38
CA ARG A 252 -11.31 -0.99 -9.98
C ARG A 252 -11.82 -2.23 -9.25
N ILE A 253 -12.60 -3.08 -9.90
CA ILE A 253 -13.01 -4.39 -9.36
C ILE A 253 -11.80 -5.29 -9.13
N LEU A 254 -10.83 -5.33 -10.08
CA LEU A 254 -9.57 -6.05 -9.87
C LEU A 254 -8.78 -5.49 -8.67
N SER A 255 -8.71 -4.16 -8.53
CA SER A 255 -8.10 -3.52 -7.36
C SER A 255 -8.79 -3.92 -6.07
N LEU A 256 -10.12 -3.92 -6.02
CA LEU A 256 -10.88 -4.34 -4.85
C LEU A 256 -10.61 -5.81 -4.48
N ALA A 257 -10.55 -6.70 -5.49
CA ALA A 257 -10.20 -8.10 -5.27
C ALA A 257 -8.80 -8.25 -4.66
N GLY A 258 -7.81 -7.50 -5.18
CA GLY A 258 -6.46 -7.46 -4.63
C GLY A 258 -6.42 -6.96 -3.17
N ILE A 259 -7.15 -5.90 -2.85
CA ILE A 259 -7.22 -5.35 -1.48
C ILE A 259 -7.95 -6.30 -0.53
N ILE A 260 -9.01 -6.97 -0.95
CA ILE A 260 -9.70 -8.01 -0.14
C ILE A 260 -8.74 -9.15 0.16
N ALA A 261 -7.99 -9.62 -0.83
CA ALA A 261 -6.98 -10.66 -0.67
C ALA A 261 -5.86 -10.21 0.30
N ALA A 262 -5.34 -8.98 0.11
CA ALA A 262 -4.34 -8.38 1.01
C ALA A 262 -4.87 -8.27 2.46
N GLY A 263 -6.10 -7.85 2.65
CA GLY A 263 -6.71 -7.71 3.98
C GLY A 263 -6.95 -9.06 4.67
N TRP A 264 -7.39 -10.08 3.92
CA TRP A 264 -7.46 -11.43 4.44
C TRP A 264 -6.07 -11.90 4.89
N ALA A 265 -5.07 -11.78 4.03
CA ALA A 265 -3.70 -12.19 4.36
C ALA A 265 -3.14 -11.41 5.56
N THR A 266 -3.28 -10.08 5.57
CA THR A 266 -2.85 -9.22 6.69
C THR A 266 -3.49 -9.67 8.02
N SER A 267 -4.77 -10.05 8.01
CA SER A 267 -5.46 -10.57 9.20
C SER A 267 -4.88 -11.91 9.68
N GLN A 268 -4.53 -12.82 8.75
CA GLN A 268 -3.93 -14.11 9.11
C GLN A 268 -2.49 -13.93 9.62
N LEU A 269 -1.70 -13.10 8.91
CA LEU A 269 -0.33 -12.76 9.29
C LEU A 269 -0.28 -12.05 10.65
N ALA A 270 -1.26 -11.19 10.97
CA ALA A 270 -1.37 -10.55 12.28
C ALA A 270 -1.61 -11.56 13.40
N ARG A 271 -2.51 -12.53 13.20
CA ARG A 271 -2.71 -13.62 14.17
C ARG A 271 -1.44 -14.41 14.40
N ARG A 272 -0.69 -14.73 13.33
CA ARG A 272 0.61 -15.42 13.40
C ARG A 272 1.62 -14.65 14.24
N CYS A 273 1.64 -13.33 14.12
CA CYS A 273 2.54 -12.44 14.88
C CYS A 273 1.97 -11.99 16.23
N ARG A 274 0.85 -12.54 16.67
CA ARG A 274 0.15 -12.14 17.92
C ARG A 274 -0.20 -10.64 17.94
N VAL A 275 -0.46 -10.06 16.76
CA VAL A 275 -0.94 -8.69 16.59
C VAL A 275 -2.45 -8.72 16.34
N SER A 276 -3.19 -7.72 16.83
CA SER A 276 -4.62 -7.60 16.57
C SER A 276 -4.94 -7.52 15.09
N PRO A 277 -5.70 -8.47 14.53
CA PRO A 277 -6.17 -8.36 13.16
C PRO A 277 -6.98 -7.09 12.90
N GLU A 278 -7.78 -6.64 13.88
CA GLU A 278 -8.56 -5.43 13.77
C GLU A 278 -7.66 -4.19 13.64
N SER A 279 -6.60 -4.13 14.45
CA SER A 279 -5.62 -3.06 14.38
C SER A 279 -4.83 -3.08 13.07
N ALA A 280 -4.48 -4.26 12.59
CA ALA A 280 -3.78 -4.43 11.32
C ALA A 280 -4.66 -4.03 10.12
N LEU A 281 -5.94 -4.44 10.11
CA LEU A 281 -6.91 -4.02 9.09
C LEU A 281 -7.15 -2.52 9.09
N TRP A 282 -7.27 -1.91 10.28
CA TRP A 282 -7.44 -0.47 10.40
C TRP A 282 -6.23 0.28 9.83
N LEU A 283 -5.01 -0.13 10.19
CA LEU A 283 -3.78 0.55 9.79
C LEU A 283 -3.46 0.35 8.30
N GLY A 284 -3.76 -0.83 7.73
CA GLY A 284 -3.46 -1.20 6.35
C GLY A 284 -4.63 -0.97 5.39
N ILE A 285 -5.77 -1.60 5.62
CA ILE A 285 -6.89 -1.64 4.66
C ILE A 285 -7.79 -0.41 4.75
N LEU A 286 -8.15 0.01 5.97
CA LEU A 286 -8.89 1.26 6.18
C LEU A 286 -8.02 2.51 6.02
N ASN A 287 -6.72 2.36 5.83
CA ASN A 287 -5.81 3.47 5.61
C ASN A 287 -6.31 4.33 4.43
N PRO A 288 -6.41 5.67 4.60
CA PRO A 288 -6.85 6.55 3.52
C PRO A 288 -6.04 6.38 2.23
N LEU A 289 -4.70 6.17 2.31
CA LEU A 289 -3.88 5.95 1.12
C LEU A 289 -4.29 4.68 0.35
N THR A 290 -4.70 3.62 1.05
CA THR A 290 -5.23 2.40 0.41
C THR A 290 -6.52 2.71 -0.35
N THR A 291 -7.44 3.43 0.28
CA THR A 291 -8.73 3.78 -0.34
C THR A 291 -8.56 4.79 -1.47
N LEU A 292 -7.75 5.84 -1.27
CA LEU A 292 -7.59 6.92 -2.24
C LEU A 292 -6.76 6.46 -3.46
N HIS A 293 -5.62 5.82 -3.24
CA HIS A 293 -4.70 5.49 -4.32
C HIS A 293 -4.94 4.10 -4.91
N LEU A 294 -5.11 3.05 -4.09
CA LEU A 294 -5.31 1.72 -4.65
C LEU A 294 -6.72 1.53 -5.22
N VAL A 295 -7.76 2.16 -4.65
CA VAL A 295 -9.14 2.10 -5.19
C VAL A 295 -9.43 3.30 -6.08
N GLY A 296 -9.28 4.52 -5.59
CA GLY A 296 -9.54 5.74 -6.33
C GLY A 296 -8.60 5.92 -7.52
N GLY A 297 -7.30 5.69 -7.32
CA GLY A 297 -6.25 5.76 -8.34
C GLY A 297 -6.05 4.49 -9.15
N ILE A 298 -6.63 3.36 -8.74
CA ILE A 298 -6.62 2.08 -9.46
C ILE A 298 -5.19 1.58 -9.75
N HIS A 299 -4.30 1.66 -8.77
CA HIS A 299 -2.94 1.21 -8.95
C HIS A 299 -2.81 -0.32 -8.93
N ASN A 300 -2.00 -0.87 -9.84
CA ASN A 300 -1.69 -2.30 -9.95
C ASN A 300 -1.07 -2.90 -8.67
N GLU A 301 -0.54 -2.06 -7.78
CA GLU A 301 -0.06 -2.45 -6.46
C GLU A 301 -1.12 -3.14 -5.60
N SER A 302 -2.41 -2.88 -5.83
CA SER A 302 -3.51 -3.59 -5.15
C SER A 302 -3.46 -5.10 -5.44
N VAL A 303 -3.32 -5.47 -6.70
CA VAL A 303 -3.23 -6.86 -7.16
C VAL A 303 -1.90 -7.47 -6.72
N MET A 304 -0.79 -6.75 -6.92
CA MET A 304 0.54 -7.18 -6.47
C MET A 304 0.56 -7.51 -4.97
N LEU A 305 0.08 -6.61 -4.12
CA LEU A 305 0.06 -6.80 -2.66
C LEU A 305 -0.88 -7.92 -2.24
N GLY A 306 -2.04 -8.03 -2.89
CA GLY A 306 -2.96 -9.15 -2.66
C GLY A 306 -2.30 -10.49 -2.89
N LEU A 307 -1.72 -10.69 -4.06
CA LEU A 307 -1.03 -11.92 -4.44
C LEU A 307 0.19 -12.19 -3.56
N ALA A 308 1.05 -11.18 -3.33
CA ALA A 308 2.26 -11.34 -2.53
C ALA A 308 1.98 -11.71 -1.07
N LEU A 309 1.01 -11.04 -0.43
CA LEU A 309 0.71 -11.29 0.98
C LEU A 309 -0.05 -12.61 1.19
N VAL A 310 -0.96 -12.99 0.27
CA VAL A 310 -1.59 -14.32 0.31
C VAL A 310 -0.54 -15.41 0.10
N GLY A 311 0.35 -15.23 -0.89
CA GLY A 311 1.47 -16.15 -1.11
C GLY A 311 2.37 -16.27 0.13
N LEU A 312 2.74 -15.15 0.75
CA LEU A 312 3.54 -15.12 1.98
C LEU A 312 2.86 -15.93 3.11
N GLU A 313 1.57 -15.71 3.35
CA GLU A 313 0.83 -16.45 4.39
C GLU A 313 0.80 -17.95 4.09
N LEU A 314 0.53 -18.34 2.85
CA LEU A 314 0.52 -19.75 2.46
C LEU A 314 1.90 -20.39 2.58
N GLY A 315 2.97 -19.70 2.16
CA GLY A 315 4.34 -20.18 2.32
C GLY A 315 4.71 -20.41 3.80
N LEU A 316 4.33 -19.48 4.67
CA LEU A 316 4.56 -19.63 6.11
C LEU A 316 3.72 -20.75 6.71
N ARG A 317 2.49 -21.01 6.22
CA ARG A 317 1.73 -22.22 6.61
C ARG A 317 2.43 -23.50 6.18
N GLY A 318 3.06 -23.49 4.99
CA GLY A 318 3.88 -24.60 4.52
C GLY A 318 5.08 -24.86 5.45
N VAL A 319 5.76 -23.80 5.88
CA VAL A 319 6.86 -23.86 6.86
C VAL A 319 6.41 -24.46 8.18
N ASP A 320 5.29 -24.05 8.74
CA ASP A 320 4.76 -24.57 10.01
C ASP A 320 4.42 -26.07 9.92
N LYS A 321 3.85 -26.50 8.80
CA LYS A 321 3.41 -27.87 8.56
C LYS A 321 4.49 -28.79 7.99
N LEU A 322 5.74 -28.36 7.93
CA LEU A 322 6.81 -29.15 7.34
C LEU A 322 7.02 -30.46 8.13
N GLY A 323 6.66 -31.59 7.51
CA GLY A 323 6.64 -32.92 8.13
C GLY A 323 5.30 -33.62 8.02
N GLY A 324 4.20 -32.90 7.75
CA GLY A 324 2.85 -33.46 7.48
C GLY A 324 2.51 -33.48 5.99
N ARG A 325 1.38 -34.13 5.64
CA ARG A 325 0.79 -34.06 4.29
C ARG A 325 -0.25 -32.93 4.26
N PRO A 326 -0.45 -32.17 3.21
CA PRO A 326 0.21 -31.97 1.91
C PRO A 326 1.04 -30.65 1.88
N VAL A 327 2.27 -30.68 2.37
CA VAL A 327 3.13 -29.50 2.55
C VAL A 327 3.48 -28.82 1.21
N TRP A 328 3.77 -29.62 0.18
CA TRP A 328 4.20 -29.11 -1.14
C TRP A 328 3.17 -28.22 -1.82
N PHE A 329 1.88 -28.48 -1.59
CA PHE A 329 0.81 -27.64 -2.13
C PHE A 329 0.92 -26.19 -1.63
N TYR A 330 1.24 -25.98 -0.34
CA TYR A 330 1.39 -24.64 0.22
C TYR A 330 2.57 -23.89 -0.41
N PHE A 331 3.71 -24.54 -0.62
CA PHE A 331 4.86 -23.92 -1.27
C PHE A 331 4.58 -23.64 -2.74
N LEU A 332 4.02 -24.60 -3.48
CA LEU A 332 3.68 -24.41 -4.89
C LEU A 332 2.73 -23.23 -5.09
N VAL A 333 1.64 -23.17 -4.32
CA VAL A 333 0.67 -22.06 -4.44
C VAL A 333 1.26 -20.74 -3.94
N SER A 334 2.04 -20.77 -2.86
CA SER A 334 2.77 -19.59 -2.36
C SER A 334 3.64 -18.98 -3.43
N ASP A 335 4.53 -19.78 -3.99
CA ASP A 335 5.54 -19.32 -4.93
C ASP A 335 4.92 -18.90 -6.27
N LEU A 336 3.86 -19.61 -6.71
CA LEU A 336 3.07 -19.21 -7.87
C LEU A 336 2.44 -17.83 -7.66
N LEU A 337 1.79 -17.59 -6.51
CA LEU A 337 1.14 -16.31 -6.21
C LEU A 337 2.15 -15.18 -6.08
N ILE A 338 3.29 -15.39 -5.40
CA ILE A 338 4.34 -14.38 -5.28
C ILE A 338 5.01 -14.13 -6.63
N SER A 339 5.20 -15.17 -7.44
CA SER A 339 5.71 -15.02 -8.82
C SER A 339 4.74 -14.22 -9.68
N CYS A 340 3.44 -14.48 -9.60
CA CYS A 340 2.41 -13.65 -10.25
C CYS A 340 2.43 -12.21 -9.73
N ALA A 341 2.62 -11.98 -8.43
CA ALA A 341 2.77 -10.63 -7.89
C ALA A 341 3.97 -9.89 -8.49
N GLY A 342 5.11 -10.57 -8.64
CA GLY A 342 6.31 -10.05 -9.30
C GLY A 342 6.09 -9.77 -10.79
N MET A 343 5.24 -10.57 -11.45
CA MET A 343 4.82 -10.35 -12.83
C MET A 343 3.71 -9.30 -12.99
N VAL A 344 3.14 -8.77 -11.90
CA VAL A 344 2.41 -7.49 -11.90
C VAL A 344 3.40 -6.34 -11.79
N LYS A 345 4.28 -6.39 -10.79
CA LYS A 345 5.33 -5.41 -10.55
C LYS A 345 6.52 -6.09 -9.87
N VAL A 346 7.74 -5.88 -10.39
CA VAL A 346 8.97 -6.62 -10.01
C VAL A 346 9.24 -6.68 -8.49
N THR A 347 8.80 -5.67 -7.75
CA THR A 347 8.93 -5.63 -6.28
C THR A 347 8.15 -6.74 -5.58
N GLY A 348 7.14 -7.33 -6.23
CA GLY A 348 6.39 -8.48 -5.72
C GLY A 348 7.25 -9.73 -5.50
N PHE A 349 8.32 -9.92 -6.28
CA PHE A 349 9.24 -11.07 -6.13
C PHE A 349 9.98 -11.08 -4.78
N ILE A 350 10.08 -9.97 -4.08
CA ILE A 350 10.79 -9.88 -2.80
C ILE A 350 10.27 -10.90 -1.79
N GLY A 351 8.96 -11.19 -1.83
CA GLY A 351 8.32 -12.19 -0.97
C GLY A 351 8.93 -13.58 -1.06
N LEU A 352 9.39 -14.02 -2.25
CA LEU A 352 10.04 -15.31 -2.45
C LEU A 352 11.26 -15.49 -1.55
N GLY A 353 12.10 -14.46 -1.45
CA GLY A 353 13.30 -14.51 -0.62
C GLY A 353 12.97 -14.77 0.85
N PHE A 354 11.93 -14.15 1.40
CA PHE A 354 11.56 -14.31 2.81
C PHE A 354 10.90 -15.66 3.10
N VAL A 355 10.06 -16.17 2.20
CA VAL A 355 9.53 -17.54 2.29
C VAL A 355 10.65 -18.56 2.14
N GLY A 356 11.55 -18.36 1.17
CA GLY A 356 12.72 -19.24 0.95
C GLY A 356 13.64 -19.31 2.17
N MET A 357 13.95 -18.18 2.81
CA MET A 357 14.78 -18.17 4.01
C MET A 357 14.08 -18.80 5.23
N ALA A 358 12.77 -18.66 5.35
CA ALA A 358 11.99 -19.38 6.36
C ALA A 358 12.03 -20.88 6.12
N LEU A 359 11.86 -21.33 4.86
CA LEU A 359 11.98 -22.72 4.47
C LEU A 359 13.40 -23.26 4.74
N ALA A 360 14.43 -22.55 4.32
CA ALA A 360 15.82 -22.95 4.55
C ALA A 360 16.12 -23.15 6.04
N ARG A 361 15.63 -22.23 6.90
CA ARG A 361 15.78 -22.36 8.35
C ARG A 361 15.17 -23.67 8.87
N VAL A 362 13.96 -24.02 8.45
CA VAL A 362 13.27 -25.22 8.92
C VAL A 362 13.93 -26.49 8.34
N LEU A 363 14.40 -26.47 7.10
CA LEU A 363 15.21 -27.56 6.53
C LEU A 363 16.46 -27.83 7.36
N MET A 364 17.17 -26.80 7.77
CA MET A 364 18.35 -26.92 8.64
C MET A 364 17.97 -27.49 10.01
N LEU A 365 16.96 -26.89 10.69
CA LEU A 365 16.65 -27.22 12.08
C LEU A 365 15.91 -28.56 12.25
N ARG A 366 14.99 -28.91 11.33
CA ARG A 366 14.12 -30.09 11.46
C ARG A 366 14.52 -31.25 10.56
N ARG A 367 15.31 -31.01 9.49
CA ARG A 367 15.71 -32.03 8.53
C ARG A 367 17.21 -32.30 8.52
N GLY A 368 17.98 -31.58 9.33
CA GLY A 368 19.43 -31.80 9.46
C GLY A 368 20.27 -31.41 8.26
N TYR A 369 19.74 -30.56 7.36
CA TYR A 369 20.52 -30.03 6.25
C TYR A 369 21.68 -29.18 6.77
N SER A 370 22.81 -29.20 6.07
CA SER A 370 23.87 -28.22 6.32
C SER A 370 23.36 -26.81 6.02
N PRO A 371 23.92 -25.76 6.64
CA PRO A 371 23.47 -24.38 6.41
C PRO A 371 23.41 -23.99 4.94
N LEU A 372 24.45 -24.27 4.17
CA LEU A 372 24.50 -24.00 2.73
C LEU A 372 23.55 -24.90 1.95
N GLY A 373 23.47 -26.18 2.30
CA GLY A 373 22.55 -27.14 1.68
C GLY A 373 21.09 -26.76 1.86
N ALA A 374 20.71 -26.26 3.03
CA ALA A 374 19.36 -25.76 3.31
C ALA A 374 18.99 -24.54 2.45
N ILE A 375 19.90 -23.54 2.37
CA ILE A 375 19.72 -22.36 1.53
C ILE A 375 19.65 -22.75 0.05
N ALA A 376 20.59 -23.58 -0.42
CA ALA A 376 20.63 -24.02 -1.81
C ALA A 376 19.35 -24.79 -2.20
N SER A 377 18.86 -25.70 -1.34
CA SER A 377 17.63 -26.45 -1.59
C SER A 377 16.40 -25.56 -1.61
N ALA A 378 16.26 -24.62 -0.67
CA ALA A 378 15.16 -23.68 -0.65
C ALA A 378 15.21 -22.76 -1.89
N THR A 379 16.38 -22.27 -2.26
CA THR A 379 16.57 -21.45 -3.47
C THR A 379 16.21 -22.23 -4.73
N ALA A 380 16.64 -23.48 -4.85
CA ALA A 380 16.34 -24.33 -6.01
C ALA A 380 14.81 -24.55 -6.16
N VAL A 381 14.09 -24.79 -5.07
CA VAL A 381 12.63 -24.92 -5.08
C VAL A 381 11.97 -23.63 -5.53
N GLN A 382 12.33 -22.50 -4.91
CA GLN A 382 11.75 -21.19 -5.23
C GLN A 382 12.04 -20.78 -6.68
N LEU A 383 13.27 -20.94 -7.14
CA LEU A 383 13.67 -20.61 -8.50
C LEU A 383 13.01 -21.53 -9.53
N GLY A 384 12.89 -22.82 -9.24
CA GLY A 384 12.21 -23.77 -10.13
C GLY A 384 10.74 -23.42 -10.34
N ILE A 385 10.02 -23.10 -9.26
CA ILE A 385 8.61 -22.69 -9.35
C ILE A 385 8.48 -21.30 -10.01
N LEU A 386 9.40 -20.38 -9.73
CA LEU A 386 9.44 -19.06 -10.39
C LEU A 386 9.57 -19.20 -11.91
N ILE A 387 10.55 -19.96 -12.38
CA ILE A 387 10.79 -20.20 -13.81
C ILE A 387 9.58 -20.86 -14.46
N LEU A 388 9.01 -21.88 -13.80
CA LEU A 388 7.79 -22.54 -14.27
C LEU A 388 6.62 -21.55 -14.35
N SER A 389 6.43 -20.71 -13.33
CA SER A 389 5.37 -19.70 -13.29
C SER A 389 5.52 -18.67 -14.41
N ILE A 390 6.73 -18.15 -14.62
CA ILE A 390 7.03 -17.24 -15.73
C ILE A 390 6.73 -17.93 -17.08
N GLY A 391 7.20 -19.16 -17.26
CA GLY A 391 6.95 -19.94 -18.48
C GLY A 391 5.47 -20.15 -18.75
N ILE A 392 4.70 -20.59 -17.76
CA ILE A 392 3.25 -20.80 -17.89
C ILE A 392 2.53 -19.50 -18.25
N VAL A 393 2.81 -18.41 -17.52
CA VAL A 393 2.15 -17.12 -17.76
C VAL A 393 2.53 -16.54 -19.12
N THR A 394 3.80 -16.61 -19.52
CA THR A 394 4.27 -16.16 -20.84
C THR A 394 3.60 -16.94 -21.96
N LEU A 395 3.55 -18.27 -21.86
CA LEU A 395 2.89 -19.12 -22.86
C LEU A 395 1.37 -18.90 -22.92
N ALA A 396 0.72 -18.77 -21.76
CA ALA A 396 -0.73 -18.59 -21.70
C ALA A 396 -1.19 -17.20 -22.16
N SER A 397 -0.37 -16.16 -21.92
CA SER A 397 -0.70 -14.79 -22.32
C SER A 397 -0.19 -14.39 -23.71
N GLY A 398 0.77 -15.12 -24.27
CA GLY A 398 1.48 -14.72 -25.48
C GLY A 398 2.41 -13.50 -25.30
N ILE A 399 2.58 -13.00 -24.05
CA ILE A 399 3.35 -11.80 -23.75
C ILE A 399 4.81 -12.18 -23.50
N GLY A 400 5.74 -11.54 -24.22
CA GLY A 400 7.16 -11.80 -24.12
C GLY A 400 7.82 -11.37 -22.80
N LEU A 401 9.15 -11.50 -22.71
CA LEU A 401 9.95 -11.21 -21.53
C LEU A 401 10.49 -9.77 -21.50
N GLY A 402 10.00 -8.87 -22.35
CA GLY A 402 10.49 -7.48 -22.45
C GLY A 402 10.39 -6.66 -21.15
N TRP A 403 9.48 -7.04 -20.24
CA TRP A 403 9.35 -6.41 -18.92
C TRP A 403 10.61 -6.57 -18.04
N ILE A 404 11.47 -7.55 -18.29
CA ILE A 404 12.71 -7.75 -17.51
C ILE A 404 13.69 -6.59 -17.76
N THR A 405 13.76 -6.12 -19.02
CA THR A 405 14.68 -5.06 -19.45
C THR A 405 14.01 -3.70 -19.57
N GLY A 406 12.67 -3.65 -19.67
CA GLY A 406 11.89 -2.45 -19.96
C GLY A 406 11.71 -1.45 -18.81
N GLN A 407 12.39 -1.63 -17.67
CA GLN A 407 12.19 -0.79 -16.47
C GLN A 407 12.78 0.63 -16.59
N GLY A 408 13.58 0.91 -17.63
CA GLY A 408 14.36 2.16 -17.76
C GLY A 408 13.50 3.43 -17.89
N GLY A 409 12.36 3.37 -18.58
CA GLY A 409 11.48 4.55 -18.80
C GLY A 409 10.93 5.14 -17.48
N ALA A 410 10.55 4.28 -16.53
CA ALA A 410 10.08 4.75 -15.22
C ALA A 410 11.19 5.40 -14.39
N ALA A 411 12.46 5.00 -14.58
CA ALA A 411 13.59 5.55 -13.84
C ALA A 411 13.94 7.00 -14.22
N SER A 412 13.46 7.52 -15.35
CA SER A 412 13.69 8.92 -15.77
C SER A 412 12.94 9.94 -14.93
N ILE A 413 11.87 9.53 -14.22
CA ILE A 413 11.04 10.44 -13.42
C ILE A 413 11.82 10.94 -12.20
N ARG A 414 11.78 12.27 -11.95
CA ARG A 414 12.34 12.89 -10.75
C ARG A 414 11.26 12.98 -9.68
N SER A 415 11.39 12.17 -8.61
CA SER A 415 10.46 12.18 -7.47
C SER A 415 11.10 12.81 -6.24
N TRP A 416 10.52 13.88 -5.71
CA TRP A 416 10.98 14.56 -4.50
C TRP A 416 10.81 13.73 -3.22
N LEU A 417 9.97 12.72 -3.24
CA LEU A 417 9.79 11.80 -2.10
C LEU A 417 10.91 10.74 -2.02
N SER A 418 11.69 10.57 -3.09
CA SER A 418 12.87 9.72 -3.10
C SER A 418 14.04 10.44 -2.47
N SER A 419 14.59 9.91 -1.37
CA SER A 419 15.76 10.51 -0.71
C SER A 419 16.99 10.54 -1.62
N SER A 420 17.22 9.48 -2.41
CA SER A 420 18.34 9.41 -3.37
C SER A 420 18.18 10.45 -4.48
N THR A 421 16.97 10.64 -5.01
CA THR A 421 16.67 11.66 -6.03
C THR A 421 16.75 13.08 -5.47
N ALA A 422 16.19 13.31 -4.27
CA ALA A 422 16.23 14.63 -3.63
C ALA A 422 17.68 15.08 -3.35
N VAL A 423 18.53 14.18 -2.84
CA VAL A 423 19.94 14.45 -2.62
C VAL A 423 20.67 14.74 -3.94
N GLY A 424 20.42 13.94 -4.98
CA GLY A 424 21.07 14.11 -6.29
C GLY A 424 20.70 15.45 -6.94
N VAL A 425 19.42 15.80 -6.96
CA VAL A 425 18.94 17.08 -7.52
C VAL A 425 19.40 18.27 -6.67
N GLY A 426 19.35 18.16 -5.34
CA GLY A 426 19.82 19.20 -4.43
C GLY A 426 21.32 19.48 -4.56
N ALA A 427 22.13 18.42 -4.68
CA ALA A 427 23.58 18.55 -4.88
C ALA A 427 23.92 19.13 -6.26
N GLY A 428 23.19 18.74 -7.33
CA GLY A 428 23.34 19.34 -8.65
C GLY A 428 23.01 20.84 -8.64
N PHE A 429 21.89 21.21 -7.99
CA PHE A 429 21.51 22.62 -7.83
C PHE A 429 22.56 23.44 -7.06
N LEU A 430 23.11 22.85 -5.98
CA LEU A 430 24.20 23.49 -5.22
C LEU A 430 25.47 23.67 -6.08
N GLY A 431 25.82 22.69 -6.92
CA GLY A 431 26.94 22.79 -7.87
C GLY A 431 26.77 23.95 -8.84
N MET A 432 25.55 24.14 -9.38
CA MET A 432 25.24 25.27 -10.27
C MET A 432 25.36 26.62 -9.52
N LEU A 433 24.87 26.71 -8.28
CA LEU A 433 25.00 27.94 -7.47
C LEU A 433 26.45 28.29 -7.16
N LEU A 434 27.34 27.31 -7.04
CA LEU A 434 28.77 27.51 -6.80
C LEU A 434 29.59 27.75 -8.08
N GLY A 435 28.93 27.86 -9.24
CA GLY A 435 29.59 28.07 -10.53
C GLY A 435 30.38 26.87 -11.07
N LEU A 436 30.10 25.63 -10.53
CA LEU A 436 30.79 24.40 -10.94
C LEU A 436 30.17 23.76 -12.21
N GLY A 437 29.12 24.36 -12.79
CA GLY A 437 28.39 23.82 -13.93
C GLY A 437 27.22 22.89 -13.53
N ASP A 438 26.44 22.44 -14.52
CA ASP A 438 25.31 21.51 -14.30
C ASP A 438 25.78 20.06 -14.42
N HIS A 439 25.98 19.42 -13.29
CA HIS A 439 26.30 17.99 -13.16
C HIS A 439 25.14 17.18 -12.59
N THR A 440 23.91 17.73 -12.62
CA THR A 440 22.73 17.15 -11.96
C THR A 440 22.47 15.71 -12.38
N GLU A 441 22.54 15.39 -13.68
CA GLU A 441 22.25 14.02 -14.16
C GLU A 441 23.32 13.00 -13.68
N ALA A 442 24.59 13.38 -13.69
CA ALA A 442 25.68 12.51 -13.22
C ALA A 442 25.54 12.24 -11.70
N ILE A 443 25.30 13.29 -10.91
CA ILE A 443 25.12 13.19 -9.47
C ILE A 443 23.84 12.39 -9.15
N LEU A 444 22.77 12.62 -9.89
CA LEU A 444 21.50 11.90 -9.73
C LEU A 444 21.67 10.40 -10.01
N SER A 445 22.36 10.05 -11.10
CA SER A 445 22.67 8.65 -11.41
C SER A 445 23.48 7.99 -10.30
N PHE A 446 24.51 8.66 -9.81
CA PHE A 446 25.33 8.18 -8.70
C PHE A 446 24.51 7.98 -7.40
N THR A 447 23.77 8.99 -6.97
CA THR A 447 23.00 8.91 -5.71
C THR A 447 21.90 7.85 -5.76
N ARG A 448 21.25 7.67 -6.91
CA ARG A 448 20.27 6.60 -7.13
C ARG A 448 20.92 5.21 -7.09
N THR A 449 22.08 5.06 -7.72
CA THR A 449 22.85 3.79 -7.68
C THR A 449 23.25 3.45 -6.24
N VAL A 450 23.79 4.41 -5.50
CA VAL A 450 24.13 4.22 -4.08
C VAL A 450 22.90 3.87 -3.26
N GLY A 451 21.78 4.55 -3.49
CA GLY A 451 20.51 4.24 -2.81
C GLY A 451 20.04 2.81 -3.05
N VAL A 452 20.08 2.33 -4.29
CA VAL A 452 19.72 0.94 -4.65
C VAL A 452 20.67 -0.05 -4.00
N LEU A 453 21.98 0.21 -3.99
CA LEU A 453 22.96 -0.64 -3.32
C LEU A 453 22.73 -0.74 -1.81
N ILE A 454 22.43 0.38 -1.14
CA ILE A 454 22.06 0.40 0.29
C ILE A 454 20.83 -0.45 0.53
N ALA A 455 19.76 -0.25 -0.25
CA ALA A 455 18.52 -1.01 -0.10
C ALA A 455 18.73 -2.51 -0.33
N THR A 456 19.49 -2.88 -1.35
CA THR A 456 19.81 -4.28 -1.67
C THR A 456 20.66 -4.94 -0.58
N GLY A 457 21.72 -4.26 -0.12
CA GLY A 457 22.57 -4.76 0.98
C GLY A 457 21.78 -4.93 2.29
N PHE A 458 20.89 -3.99 2.58
CA PHE A 458 20.00 -4.08 3.74
C PHE A 458 19.01 -5.24 3.61
N MET A 459 18.41 -5.43 2.45
CA MET A 459 17.49 -6.54 2.17
C MET A 459 18.19 -7.88 2.34
N PHE A 460 19.41 -8.02 1.80
CA PHE A 460 20.23 -9.22 1.99
C PHE A 460 20.49 -9.50 3.48
N ARG A 461 20.82 -8.47 4.26
CA ARG A 461 20.96 -8.59 5.72
C ARG A 461 19.67 -9.09 6.38
N MET A 462 18.49 -8.60 5.97
CA MET A 462 17.21 -9.04 6.51
C MET A 462 16.86 -10.48 6.12
N LEU A 463 17.22 -10.91 4.91
CA LEU A 463 17.11 -12.31 4.49
C LEU A 463 17.95 -13.22 5.37
N LEU A 464 19.21 -12.86 5.63
CA LEU A 464 20.07 -13.60 6.55
C LEU A 464 19.54 -13.58 7.99
N ALA A 465 18.99 -12.46 8.44
CA ALA A 465 18.37 -12.34 9.76
C ALA A 465 17.14 -13.25 9.89
N THR A 466 16.34 -13.38 8.82
CA THR A 466 15.21 -14.31 8.74
C THR A 466 15.70 -15.77 8.81
N TYR A 467 16.71 -16.13 8.05
CA TYR A 467 17.34 -17.46 8.10
C TYR A 467 17.86 -17.80 9.50
N ARG A 468 18.53 -16.85 10.16
CA ARG A 468 19.04 -17.01 11.54
C ARG A 468 17.93 -17.01 12.59
N GLY A 469 16.72 -16.59 12.25
CA GLY A 469 15.57 -16.47 13.15
C GLY A 469 15.64 -15.26 14.08
N SER A 470 16.49 -14.29 13.78
CA SER A 470 16.55 -13.04 14.55
C SER A 470 15.49 -12.02 14.17
N ILE A 471 14.79 -12.25 13.06
CA ILE A 471 13.61 -11.48 12.66
C ILE A 471 12.59 -12.39 11.99
N HIS A 472 11.30 -12.10 12.20
CA HIS A 472 10.21 -12.81 11.52
C HIS A 472 10.20 -12.48 10.02
N PRO A 473 9.89 -13.43 9.11
CA PRO A 473 9.84 -13.16 7.66
C PRO A 473 8.98 -11.95 7.30
N ILE A 474 7.83 -11.78 7.97
CA ILE A 474 6.92 -10.64 7.77
C ILE A 474 7.59 -9.31 8.17
N GLY A 475 8.26 -9.29 9.32
CA GLY A 475 8.99 -8.12 9.78
C GLY A 475 10.19 -7.81 8.88
N GLY A 476 10.93 -8.85 8.47
CA GLY A 476 12.03 -8.75 7.53
C GLY A 476 11.60 -8.15 6.19
N LEU A 477 10.52 -8.67 5.61
CA LEU A 477 9.91 -8.14 4.38
C LEU A 477 9.50 -6.67 4.56
N GLY A 478 8.74 -6.36 5.61
CA GLY A 478 8.21 -5.01 5.81
C GLY A 478 9.30 -3.96 6.05
N ILE A 479 10.35 -4.29 6.81
CA ILE A 479 11.47 -3.36 7.03
C ILE A 479 12.33 -3.24 5.76
N SER A 480 12.55 -4.34 5.02
CA SER A 480 13.28 -4.29 3.74
C SER A 480 12.57 -3.42 2.72
N THR A 481 11.25 -3.56 2.60
CA THR A 481 10.45 -2.71 1.70
C THR A 481 10.42 -1.26 2.16
N LEU A 482 10.49 -0.98 3.48
CA LEU A 482 10.63 0.40 3.99
C LEU A 482 11.93 1.03 3.50
N VAL A 483 13.06 0.34 3.69
CA VAL A 483 14.36 0.85 3.25
C VAL A 483 14.39 0.97 1.72
N LEU A 484 13.80 0.01 1.01
CA LEU A 484 13.67 0.10 -0.44
C LEU A 484 12.89 1.35 -0.85
N VAL A 485 11.72 1.62 -0.28
CA VAL A 485 10.91 2.81 -0.60
C VAL A 485 11.66 4.10 -0.31
N VAL A 486 12.39 4.19 0.81
CA VAL A 486 13.18 5.39 1.16
C VAL A 486 14.26 5.68 0.11
N PHE A 487 14.93 4.67 -0.41
CA PHE A 487 16.05 4.81 -1.36
C PHE A 487 15.67 4.55 -2.82
N PHE A 488 14.42 4.16 -3.10
CA PHE A 488 13.98 3.88 -4.47
C PHE A 488 14.10 5.11 -5.35
N PRO A 489 14.56 5.00 -6.59
CA PRO A 489 14.77 6.15 -7.49
C PRO A 489 13.53 7.02 -7.70
N VAL A 490 12.36 6.38 -7.76
CA VAL A 490 11.05 7.04 -7.96
C VAL A 490 10.10 6.59 -6.86
N VAL A 491 9.62 7.52 -6.05
CA VAL A 491 8.72 7.23 -4.92
C VAL A 491 7.44 8.05 -5.05
N HIS A 492 6.33 7.35 -4.90
CA HIS A 492 5.00 7.94 -4.81
C HIS A 492 4.43 7.77 -3.39
N PRO A 493 3.48 8.62 -2.95
CA PRO A 493 2.93 8.56 -1.59
C PRO A 493 2.38 7.18 -1.19
N TRP A 494 1.82 6.43 -2.13
CA TRP A 494 1.23 5.11 -1.89
C TRP A 494 2.24 3.96 -1.85
N TYR A 495 3.50 4.15 -2.28
CA TYR A 495 4.53 3.09 -2.19
C TYR A 495 4.80 2.66 -0.75
N ILE A 496 4.53 3.54 0.23
CA ILE A 496 4.61 3.18 1.65
C ILE A 496 3.70 1.99 2.02
N LEU A 497 2.64 1.72 1.23
CA LEU A 497 1.75 0.60 1.48
C LEU A 497 2.43 -0.76 1.30
N TRP A 498 3.50 -0.85 0.49
CA TRP A 498 4.33 -2.07 0.39
C TRP A 498 4.95 -2.44 1.74
N THR A 499 5.15 -1.46 2.58
CA THR A 499 5.71 -1.55 3.93
C THR A 499 4.63 -1.64 4.99
N VAL A 500 3.61 -0.79 4.88
CA VAL A 500 2.57 -0.65 5.90
C VAL A 500 1.76 -1.93 6.04
N LEU A 501 1.39 -2.61 4.93
CA LEU A 501 0.57 -3.82 5.02
C LEU A 501 1.28 -4.97 5.77
N PRO A 502 2.51 -5.38 5.41
CA PRO A 502 3.19 -6.42 6.17
C PRO A 502 3.54 -5.96 7.59
N LEU A 503 3.98 -4.70 7.80
CA LEU A 503 4.31 -4.23 9.13
C LEU A 503 3.09 -4.03 10.03
N ALA A 504 1.92 -3.72 9.49
CA ALA A 504 0.67 -3.66 10.25
C ALA A 504 0.33 -5.02 10.89
N ALA A 505 0.74 -6.11 10.23
CA ALA A 505 0.58 -7.47 10.75
C ALA A 505 1.65 -7.88 11.77
N TRP A 506 2.79 -7.18 11.82
CA TRP A 506 3.93 -7.58 12.66
C TRP A 506 4.29 -6.55 13.73
N ALA A 507 4.31 -5.25 13.39
CA ALA A 507 4.76 -4.18 14.27
C ALA A 507 3.65 -3.72 15.21
N ASN A 508 3.83 -3.97 16.51
CA ASN A 508 2.84 -3.61 17.53
C ASN A 508 3.20 -2.33 18.32
N ARG A 509 4.29 -1.64 17.96
CA ARG A 509 4.76 -0.46 18.69
C ARG A 509 3.93 0.77 18.36
N LEU A 510 3.58 1.55 19.38
CA LEU A 510 2.80 2.77 19.23
C LEU A 510 3.49 3.79 18.32
N ILE A 511 4.81 3.94 18.44
CA ILE A 511 5.59 4.87 17.60
C ILE A 511 5.43 4.53 16.10
N PHE A 512 5.53 3.25 15.73
CA PHE A 512 5.31 2.82 14.35
C PHE A 512 3.90 3.21 13.86
N ARG A 513 2.87 2.89 14.66
CA ARG A 513 1.48 3.20 14.30
C ARG A 513 1.23 4.69 14.15
N LEU A 514 1.75 5.51 15.08
CA LEU A 514 1.66 6.97 15.00
C LEU A 514 2.39 7.54 13.79
N THR A 515 3.58 7.01 13.47
CA THR A 515 4.32 7.41 12.26
C THR A 515 3.52 7.11 11.00
N VAL A 516 2.92 5.92 10.89
CA VAL A 516 2.04 5.57 9.76
C VAL A 516 0.82 6.49 9.72
N VAL A 517 0.20 6.79 10.86
CA VAL A 517 -0.96 7.69 10.92
C VAL A 517 -0.59 9.09 10.44
N ILE A 518 0.50 9.65 10.91
CA ILE A 518 0.96 11.00 10.54
C ILE A 518 1.29 11.04 9.03
N TYR A 519 2.07 10.06 8.55
CA TYR A 519 2.42 9.97 7.14
C TYR A 519 1.18 9.83 6.25
N SER A 520 0.32 8.85 6.55
CA SER A 520 -0.86 8.57 5.73
C SER A 520 -1.83 9.74 5.73
N ALA A 521 -2.07 10.38 6.89
CA ALA A 521 -2.91 11.56 6.98
C ALA A 521 -2.35 12.74 6.15
N GLY A 522 -1.05 13.04 6.28
CA GLY A 522 -0.40 14.11 5.52
C GLY A 522 -0.39 13.84 4.02
N MET A 523 0.03 12.63 3.62
CA MET A 523 0.16 12.27 2.21
C MET A 523 -1.18 12.11 1.49
N SER A 524 -2.28 11.94 2.20
CA SER A 524 -3.64 11.94 1.62
C SER A 524 -4.01 13.28 0.96
N PHE A 525 -3.33 14.36 1.32
CA PHE A 525 -3.53 15.69 0.75
C PHE A 525 -2.41 16.12 -0.21
N PHE A 526 -1.37 15.30 -0.38
CA PHE A 526 -0.18 15.70 -1.13
C PHE A 526 -0.40 15.73 -2.64
N VAL A 527 -1.19 14.79 -3.18
CA VAL A 527 -1.46 14.68 -4.62
C VAL A 527 -2.79 15.33 -4.94
N LEU A 528 -2.79 16.21 -5.95
CA LEU A 528 -4.04 16.79 -6.45
C LEU A 528 -4.93 15.72 -7.08
N PRO A 529 -6.26 15.83 -6.96
CA PRO A 529 -7.19 14.83 -7.50
C PRO A 529 -7.00 14.55 -8.99
N ARG A 530 -6.58 15.56 -9.77
CA ARG A 530 -6.29 15.45 -11.20
C ARG A 530 -4.98 14.70 -11.51
N GLY A 531 -4.11 14.47 -10.52
CA GLY A 531 -2.80 13.84 -10.72
C GLY A 531 -1.78 14.71 -11.46
N LEU A 532 -2.11 15.95 -11.80
CA LEU A 532 -1.27 16.91 -12.51
C LEU A 532 -1.11 18.21 -11.70
N GLY A 533 0.02 18.90 -11.90
CA GLY A 533 0.26 20.20 -11.31
C GLY A 533 -0.73 21.26 -11.84
N LEU A 534 -1.05 22.23 -10.97
CA LEU A 534 -1.86 23.39 -11.29
C LEU A 534 -1.05 24.65 -10.91
N PRO A 535 -1.40 25.82 -11.46
CA PRO A 535 -0.77 27.08 -11.04
C PRO A 535 -0.89 27.29 -9.52
N PRO A 536 0.15 27.84 -8.84
CA PRO A 536 0.17 27.97 -7.37
C PRO A 536 -1.05 28.70 -6.79
N GLY A 537 -1.53 29.77 -7.46
CA GLY A 537 -2.73 30.50 -7.03
C GLY A 537 -4.00 29.63 -7.06
N THR A 538 -4.15 28.77 -8.08
CA THR A 538 -5.25 27.81 -8.17
C THR A 538 -5.19 26.78 -7.04
N ILE A 539 -3.98 26.26 -6.76
CA ILE A 539 -3.75 25.32 -5.66
C ILE A 539 -4.14 25.97 -4.33
N ALA A 540 -3.69 27.21 -4.08
CA ALA A 540 -4.02 27.95 -2.86
C ALA A 540 -5.53 28.11 -2.69
N ILE A 541 -6.26 28.51 -3.73
CA ILE A 541 -7.72 28.67 -3.69
C ILE A 541 -8.40 27.32 -3.36
N ILE A 542 -7.98 26.23 -3.98
CA ILE A 542 -8.53 24.89 -3.72
C ILE A 542 -8.37 24.51 -2.24
N TYR A 543 -7.14 24.62 -1.70
CA TYR A 543 -6.90 24.23 -0.30
C TYR A 543 -7.59 25.16 0.69
N ILE A 544 -7.58 26.49 0.47
CA ILE A 544 -8.28 27.45 1.35
C ILE A 544 -9.78 27.15 1.37
N SER A 545 -10.37 26.94 0.20
CA SER A 545 -11.80 26.60 0.09
C SER A 545 -12.15 25.28 0.77
N ALA A 546 -11.30 24.24 0.58
CA ALA A 546 -11.48 22.96 1.23
C ALA A 546 -11.36 23.05 2.76
N ILE A 547 -10.37 23.78 3.26
CA ILE A 547 -10.18 24.01 4.71
C ILE A 547 -11.35 24.77 5.29
N ALA A 548 -11.80 25.86 4.65
CA ALA A 548 -12.96 26.64 5.10
C ALA A 548 -14.21 25.77 5.18
N ALA A 549 -14.51 25.01 4.13
CA ALA A 549 -15.63 24.07 4.11
C ALA A 549 -15.50 22.99 5.20
N TYR A 550 -14.30 22.44 5.40
CA TYR A 550 -14.02 21.45 6.43
C TYR A 550 -14.28 22.00 7.84
N VAL A 551 -13.80 23.22 8.14
CA VAL A 551 -14.04 23.88 9.44
C VAL A 551 -15.52 24.07 9.70
N VAL A 552 -16.28 24.53 8.69
CA VAL A 552 -17.73 24.69 8.81
C VAL A 552 -18.43 23.35 9.07
N VAL A 553 -18.11 22.32 8.26
CA VAL A 553 -18.72 20.99 8.40
C VAL A 553 -18.38 20.38 9.76
N MET A 554 -17.13 20.46 10.20
CA MET A 554 -16.72 19.93 11.51
C MET A 554 -17.31 20.73 12.67
N GLY A 555 -17.51 22.05 12.51
CA GLY A 555 -18.22 22.90 13.47
C GLY A 555 -19.66 22.46 13.64
N LEU A 556 -20.41 22.32 12.53
CA LEU A 556 -21.77 21.80 12.54
C LEU A 556 -21.88 20.39 13.12
N TRP A 557 -20.94 19.53 12.75
CA TRP A 557 -20.86 18.15 13.26
C TRP A 557 -20.68 18.11 14.78
N THR A 558 -19.75 18.91 15.31
CA THR A 558 -19.50 18.98 16.76
C THR A 558 -20.71 19.55 17.52
N LEU A 559 -21.43 20.51 16.96
CA LEU A 559 -22.68 21.04 17.51
C LEU A 559 -23.79 19.96 17.56
N LEU A 560 -23.94 19.18 16.48
CA LEU A 560 -24.89 18.07 16.43
C LEU A 560 -24.55 16.98 17.45
N LEU A 561 -23.27 16.60 17.59
CA LEU A 561 -22.83 15.63 18.58
C LEU A 561 -23.09 16.09 20.01
N ARG A 562 -22.82 17.36 20.32
CA ARG A 562 -23.14 17.93 21.65
C ARG A 562 -24.64 17.88 21.95
N ARG A 563 -25.49 18.23 20.98
CA ARG A 563 -26.96 18.12 21.13
C ARG A 563 -27.44 16.68 21.35
N SER A 564 -26.81 15.73 20.65
CA SER A 564 -27.13 14.30 20.74
C SER A 564 -26.49 13.61 21.96
N ARG A 565 -25.71 14.30 22.77
CA ARG A 565 -24.96 13.77 23.91
C ARG A 565 -24.05 12.58 23.55
N ILE A 566 -23.54 12.55 22.33
CA ILE A 566 -22.60 11.51 21.84
C ILE A 566 -21.19 12.03 22.05
N SER A 567 -20.41 11.32 22.87
CA SER A 567 -18.98 11.59 23.02
C SER A 567 -18.16 10.66 22.13
N VAL A 568 -17.41 11.24 21.19
CA VAL A 568 -16.50 10.51 20.28
C VAL A 568 -15.07 10.50 20.82
N LEU A 569 -14.74 11.39 21.75
CA LEU A 569 -13.38 11.64 22.25
C LEU A 569 -13.09 11.13 23.66
N ASN A 570 -14.06 10.53 24.35
CA ASN A 570 -13.90 10.00 25.71
C ASN A 570 -13.68 8.50 25.72
#